data_381052a0a45b24033958d13c8ce4440f
#
_entry.id   381052a0a45b24033958d13c8ce4440f
#
_cell.length_a   1.000
_cell.length_b   1.000
_cell.length_c   1.000
_cell.angle_alpha   90.00
_cell.angle_beta   90.00
_cell.angle_gamma   90.00
#
_symmetry.space_group_name_H-M   'P 1'
#
loop_
_entity.id
_entity.type
_entity.pdbx_description
1 polymer ?
#
loop_
_entity_poly.entity_id
_entity_poly.type
_entity_poly.pdbx_seq_one_letter_code
_entity_poly.pdbx_strand_id
1 'polypeptide(L)'
;MNFQVTGAGELIWQTGLFTRSKTTKFTLSNAEHTTGSKDRDKMLFFKLILLVTAISFISYFMTTTIVDVALAGRLDFYFSAKARAKEFLITKANRIDFQDGFKCSGFSSAFVMRRWNISADGNSAYEKMPNKMRGGYVYPKGIFNFLSKNGFKVKYCRGNLNALKNAVATGNPVIAMIKIRPDKNWLHYVPVVGYEGQNIFVAESLAELSNCNEPHYNRRIPAKEFKKLWNTAMPKMPLYANTFFTVER
;
A
#
# COMPACT_ATOMS: atom_id res chain seq x y z
N MET A 1 -28.31 -47.10 54.34
CA MET A 1 -26.94 -46.82 53.77
C MET A 1 -26.60 -45.40 54.15
N ASN A 2 -25.71 -45.24 55.10
CA ASN A 2 -25.25 -43.89 55.48
C ASN A 2 -23.81 -43.72 55.01
N PHE A 3 -23.60 -42.57 54.34
CA PHE A 3 -22.29 -42.15 53.90
C PHE A 3 -21.74 -41.09 54.87
N GLN A 4 -20.49 -41.25 55.32
CA GLN A 4 -19.75 -40.23 56.02
C GLN A 4 -18.46 -39.91 55.28
N VAL A 5 -18.21 -38.59 55.04
CA VAL A 5 -16.98 -38.12 54.43
C VAL A 5 -16.07 -37.64 55.56
N THR A 6 -14.90 -38.20 55.70
CA THR A 6 -13.85 -37.72 56.57
C THR A 6 -12.90 -36.79 55.81
N GLY A 7 -12.35 -35.80 56.51
CA GLY A 7 -11.59 -34.67 55.93
C GLY A 7 -10.31 -34.99 55.12
N ALA A 8 -10.12 -36.24 54.72
CA ALA A 8 -9.03 -36.69 53.90
C ALA A 8 -9.47 -37.34 52.56
N GLY A 9 -10.77 -37.22 52.18
CA GLY A 9 -11.25 -37.72 50.87
C GLY A 9 -11.39 -39.24 50.78
N GLU A 10 -11.47 -39.94 51.90
CA GLU A 10 -11.69 -41.42 51.93
C GLU A 10 -13.17 -41.75 52.09
N LEU A 11 -13.71 -42.58 51.20
CA LEU A 11 -15.06 -43.18 51.27
C LEU A 11 -14.99 -44.54 51.93
N ILE A 12 -15.65 -44.67 53.14
CA ILE A 12 -15.72 -45.92 53.86
C ILE A 12 -17.14 -46.50 53.73
N TRP A 13 -17.24 -47.77 53.28
CA TRP A 13 -18.47 -48.53 53.24
C TRP A 13 -18.59 -49.40 54.53
N GLN A 14 -19.66 -49.23 55.26
CA GLN A 14 -20.02 -50.16 56.34
C GLN A 14 -21.25 -50.94 55.94
N THR A 15 -21.11 -52.26 55.78
CA THR A 15 -22.21 -53.20 55.69
C THR A 15 -22.39 -53.89 57.04
N GLY A 16 -23.50 -53.54 57.71
CA GLY A 16 -23.88 -54.26 58.98
C GLY A 16 -24.43 -55.62 58.68
N LEU A 17 -23.75 -56.60 59.14
CA LEU A 17 -24.08 -57.87 59.75
C LEU A 17 -23.01 -58.91 59.36
N PHE A 18 -22.36 -59.50 60.42
CA PHE A 18 -21.39 -60.63 60.45
C PHE A 18 -19.96 -60.30 59.99
N THR A 19 -19.12 -60.06 60.97
CA THR A 19 -17.74 -60.56 61.14
C THR A 19 -16.86 -60.65 59.88
N ARG A 20 -16.36 -59.55 59.39
CA ARG A 20 -15.03 -59.26 58.84
C ARG A 20 -15.07 -58.00 58.09
N SER A 21 -14.56 -56.91 58.70
CA SER A 21 -14.37 -55.66 58.01
C SER A 21 -13.32 -55.84 56.90
N LYS A 22 -13.72 -55.87 55.63
CA LYS A 22 -12.80 -55.63 54.48
C LYS A 22 -12.85 -54.21 54.13
N THR A 23 -11.86 -53.46 54.56
CA THR A 23 -11.64 -52.10 54.13
C THR A 23 -11.01 -52.09 52.73
N THR A 24 -11.78 -51.82 51.72
CA THR A 24 -11.22 -51.64 50.36
C THR A 24 -10.89 -50.17 50.21
N LYS A 25 -9.60 -49.84 50.21
CA LYS A 25 -9.13 -48.48 49.86
C LYS A 25 -9.25 -48.34 48.38
N PHE A 26 -10.17 -47.50 47.93
CA PHE A 26 -10.22 -47.02 46.56
C PHE A 26 -9.42 -45.73 46.51
N THR A 27 -8.21 -45.77 45.96
CA THR A 27 -7.39 -44.59 45.74
C THR A 27 -7.89 -43.91 44.47
N LEU A 28 -8.45 -42.71 44.57
CA LEU A 28 -8.78 -41.82 43.45
C LEU A 28 -7.47 -41.24 42.84
N SER A 29 -6.65 -42.11 42.22
CA SER A 29 -5.41 -41.65 41.57
C SER A 29 -5.58 -41.26 40.10
N ASN A 30 -6.81 -41.44 39.53
CA ASN A 30 -7.03 -41.23 38.11
C ASN A 30 -7.62 -39.84 37.73
N ALA A 31 -7.96 -38.98 38.72
CA ALA A 31 -8.56 -37.67 38.41
C ALA A 31 -7.53 -36.57 38.08
N GLU A 32 -6.32 -36.66 38.60
CA GLU A 32 -5.29 -35.65 38.29
C GLU A 32 -4.62 -35.83 36.92
N HIS A 33 -4.63 -37.06 36.35
CA HIS A 33 -3.98 -37.31 35.06
C HIS A 33 -4.81 -36.84 33.85
N THR A 34 -6.13 -36.65 34.00
CA THR A 34 -7.01 -36.23 32.90
C THR A 34 -7.09 -34.73 32.74
N THR A 35 -6.91 -33.93 33.77
CA THR A 35 -6.92 -32.46 33.69
C THR A 35 -5.64 -31.93 33.03
N GLY A 36 -4.50 -32.48 33.34
CA GLY A 36 -3.21 -32.07 32.74
C GLY A 36 -3.08 -32.44 31.25
N SER A 37 -3.76 -33.46 30.77
CA SER A 37 -3.82 -33.82 29.36
C SER A 37 -4.67 -32.78 28.58
N LYS A 38 -5.86 -32.47 29.06
CA LYS A 38 -6.81 -31.57 28.42
C LYS A 38 -6.28 -30.12 28.30
N ASP A 39 -5.52 -29.69 29.28
CA ASP A 39 -4.90 -28.34 29.24
C ASP A 39 -3.66 -28.30 28.32
N ARG A 40 -2.91 -29.39 28.22
CA ARG A 40 -1.84 -29.54 27.21
C ARG A 40 -2.39 -29.53 25.80
N ASP A 41 -3.50 -30.18 25.54
CA ASP A 41 -4.13 -30.26 24.24
C ASP A 41 -4.68 -28.87 23.81
N LYS A 42 -5.30 -28.13 24.73
CA LYS A 42 -5.73 -26.74 24.50
C LYS A 42 -4.55 -25.82 24.21
N MET A 43 -3.45 -25.93 24.95
CA MET A 43 -2.26 -25.14 24.72
C MET A 43 -1.59 -25.48 23.40
N LEU A 44 -1.55 -26.75 23.00
CA LEU A 44 -1.03 -27.19 21.70
C LEU A 44 -1.90 -26.65 20.56
N PHE A 45 -3.23 -26.72 20.68
CA PHE A 45 -4.18 -26.19 19.73
C PHE A 45 -4.01 -24.66 19.56
N PHE A 46 -3.85 -23.93 20.67
CA PHE A 46 -3.61 -22.49 20.63
C PHE A 46 -2.28 -22.13 19.94
N LYS A 47 -1.20 -22.88 20.23
CA LYS A 47 0.10 -22.71 19.54
C LYS A 47 0.00 -23.00 18.05
N LEU A 48 -0.78 -24.01 17.66
CA LEU A 48 -1.01 -24.34 16.25
C LEU A 48 -1.76 -23.21 15.53
N ILE A 49 -2.81 -22.66 16.14
CA ILE A 49 -3.54 -21.51 15.57
C ILE A 49 -2.59 -20.32 15.39
N LEU A 50 -1.79 -19.97 16.39
CA LEU A 50 -0.82 -18.89 16.28
C LEU A 50 0.19 -19.12 15.16
N LEU A 51 0.69 -20.35 15.03
CA LEU A 51 1.65 -20.72 13.97
C LEU A 51 1.01 -20.59 12.58
N VAL A 52 -0.20 -21.13 12.39
CA VAL A 52 -0.93 -21.04 11.11
C VAL A 52 -1.23 -19.58 10.76
N THR A 53 -1.64 -18.78 11.74
CA THR A 53 -1.89 -17.35 11.54
C THR A 53 -0.61 -16.60 11.15
N ALA A 54 0.51 -16.89 11.80
CA ALA A 54 1.81 -16.29 11.48
C ALA A 54 2.28 -16.67 10.06
N ILE A 55 2.18 -17.95 9.69
CA ILE A 55 2.54 -18.44 8.35
C ILE A 55 1.64 -17.78 7.30
N SER A 56 0.33 -17.68 7.53
CA SER A 56 -0.62 -17.03 6.61
C SER A 56 -0.29 -15.56 6.43
N PHE A 57 0.04 -14.84 7.51
CA PHE A 57 0.44 -13.44 7.45
C PHE A 57 1.75 -13.23 6.67
N ILE A 58 2.77 -14.07 6.94
CA ILE A 58 4.05 -14.03 6.22
C ILE A 58 3.84 -14.32 4.73
N SER A 59 3.07 -15.35 4.40
CA SER A 59 2.75 -15.72 3.02
C SER A 59 2.01 -14.60 2.30
N TYR A 60 1.00 -14.00 2.93
CA TYR A 60 0.28 -12.84 2.39
C TYR A 60 1.23 -11.66 2.13
N PHE A 61 2.07 -11.30 3.11
CA PHE A 61 3.03 -10.21 2.97
C PHE A 61 4.05 -10.46 1.86
N MET A 62 4.60 -11.68 1.78
CA MET A 62 5.56 -12.05 0.72
C MET A 62 4.91 -11.98 -0.65
N THR A 63 3.68 -12.50 -0.81
CA THR A 63 2.95 -12.48 -2.08
C THR A 63 2.66 -11.04 -2.51
N THR A 64 2.18 -10.17 -1.60
CA THR A 64 1.90 -8.78 -1.91
C THR A 64 3.17 -8.00 -2.29
N THR A 65 4.28 -8.26 -1.62
CA THR A 65 5.58 -7.63 -1.94
C THR A 65 6.10 -8.08 -3.29
N ILE A 66 6.01 -9.38 -3.63
CA ILE A 66 6.43 -9.91 -4.94
C ILE A 66 5.59 -9.29 -6.06
N VAL A 67 4.27 -9.22 -5.89
CA VAL A 67 3.37 -8.59 -6.87
C VAL A 67 3.72 -7.12 -7.05
N ASP A 68 3.96 -6.40 -5.98
CA ASP A 68 4.32 -4.98 -5.99
C ASP A 68 5.62 -4.74 -6.79
N VAL A 69 6.67 -5.49 -6.49
CA VAL A 69 7.96 -5.40 -7.20
C VAL A 69 7.80 -5.76 -8.68
N ALA A 70 7.05 -6.82 -9.00
CA ALA A 70 6.82 -7.24 -10.37
C ALA A 70 6.04 -6.20 -11.19
N LEU A 71 5.09 -5.49 -10.57
CA LEU A 71 4.24 -4.50 -11.24
C LEU A 71 4.87 -3.11 -11.26
N ALA A 72 5.58 -2.71 -10.20
CA ALA A 72 6.24 -1.42 -10.10
C ALA A 72 7.56 -1.33 -10.87
N GLY A 73 8.17 -2.49 -11.19
CA GLY A 73 9.54 -2.53 -11.69
C GLY A 73 10.52 -2.15 -10.58
N ARG A 74 11.64 -1.50 -10.95
CA ARG A 74 12.61 -1.01 -9.97
C ARG A 74 12.05 0.22 -9.27
N LEU A 75 11.84 0.14 -7.94
CA LEU A 75 11.42 1.24 -7.09
C LEU A 75 12.61 1.78 -6.30
N ASP A 76 12.95 3.04 -6.56
CA ASP A 76 14.00 3.74 -5.84
C ASP A 76 13.42 4.49 -4.63
N PHE A 77 14.10 4.45 -3.49
CA PHE A 77 13.70 5.20 -2.29
C PHE A 77 14.43 6.54 -2.26
N TYR A 78 13.66 7.64 -2.29
CA TYR A 78 14.18 8.99 -2.30
C TYR A 78 13.50 9.84 -1.24
N PHE A 79 14.18 10.06 -0.11
CA PHE A 79 13.71 10.88 1.00
C PHE A 79 14.61 12.09 1.20
N SER A 80 14.03 13.24 1.51
CA SER A 80 14.76 14.46 1.81
C SER A 80 14.23 15.10 3.09
N ALA A 81 15.12 15.52 3.97
CA ALA A 81 14.76 16.21 5.21
C ALA A 81 14.21 17.62 4.94
N LYS A 82 14.70 18.27 3.87
CA LYS A 82 14.37 19.68 3.54
C LYS A 82 14.15 19.86 2.04
N ALA A 83 13.20 20.71 1.68
CA ALA A 83 13.08 21.20 0.31
C ALA A 83 14.21 22.20 -0.01
N ARG A 84 14.77 22.14 -1.23
CA ARG A 84 15.86 23.03 -1.70
C ARG A 84 15.42 24.47 -1.83
N ALA A 85 14.16 24.70 -2.22
CA ALA A 85 13.58 26.01 -2.37
C ALA A 85 12.24 26.10 -1.62
N LYS A 86 11.83 27.30 -1.24
CA LYS A 86 10.52 27.56 -0.64
C LYS A 86 9.39 27.44 -1.66
N GLU A 87 9.69 27.82 -2.91
CA GLU A 87 8.78 27.80 -4.06
C GLU A 87 9.54 27.45 -5.32
N PHE A 88 8.87 26.90 -6.27
CA PHE A 88 9.39 26.61 -7.61
C PHE A 88 8.23 26.36 -8.58
N LEU A 89 8.33 26.91 -9.78
CA LEU A 89 7.38 26.68 -10.86
C LEU A 89 8.13 26.49 -12.18
N ILE A 90 7.76 25.47 -12.93
CA ILE A 90 8.24 25.27 -14.28
C ILE A 90 7.50 26.24 -15.21
N THR A 91 8.21 27.24 -15.72
CA THR A 91 7.63 28.30 -16.54
C THR A 91 7.75 28.06 -18.05
N LYS A 92 8.38 26.94 -18.47
CA LYS A 92 8.39 26.58 -19.89
C LYS A 92 6.97 26.25 -20.33
N ALA A 93 6.48 26.97 -21.34
CA ALA A 93 5.15 26.79 -21.92
C ALA A 93 4.92 25.30 -22.32
N ASN A 94 3.80 24.76 -21.93
CA ASN A 94 3.35 23.43 -22.31
C ASN A 94 1.83 23.41 -22.27
N ARG A 95 1.20 22.78 -23.23
CA ARG A 95 -0.27 22.64 -23.23
C ARG A 95 -0.70 21.60 -22.24
N ILE A 96 -1.85 21.81 -21.65
CA ILE A 96 -2.53 20.86 -20.77
C ILE A 96 -3.74 20.34 -21.55
N ASP A 97 -3.70 19.05 -21.91
CA ASP A 97 -4.78 18.41 -22.65
C ASP A 97 -5.70 17.66 -21.68
N PHE A 98 -6.99 17.69 -21.92
CA PHE A 98 -7.97 16.92 -21.15
C PHE A 98 -8.16 15.55 -21.75
N GLN A 99 -8.22 14.54 -20.85
CA GLN A 99 -8.41 13.16 -21.22
C GLN A 99 -9.89 12.77 -21.29
N ASP A 100 -10.17 11.76 -22.09
CA ASP A 100 -11.36 10.96 -22.06
C ASP A 100 -11.06 9.59 -21.42
N GLY A 101 -11.88 9.13 -20.48
CA GLY A 101 -11.72 7.83 -19.82
C GLY A 101 -10.43 7.68 -19.00
N PHE A 102 -9.86 6.47 -18.98
CA PHE A 102 -8.77 6.07 -18.07
C PHE A 102 -7.36 6.26 -18.67
N LYS A 103 -7.13 7.35 -19.40
CA LYS A 103 -5.90 7.56 -20.19
C LYS A 103 -4.85 8.45 -19.50
N CYS A 104 -4.99 8.74 -18.21
CA CYS A 104 -4.11 9.64 -17.45
C CYS A 104 -2.61 9.34 -17.61
N SER A 105 -2.23 8.07 -17.72
CA SER A 105 -0.85 7.66 -17.96
C SER A 105 -0.28 8.19 -19.28
N GLY A 106 -1.08 8.15 -20.35
CA GLY A 106 -0.72 8.67 -21.66
C GLY A 106 -0.60 10.20 -21.65
N PHE A 107 -1.60 10.89 -21.08
CA PHE A 107 -1.62 12.34 -21.00
C PHE A 107 -0.49 12.90 -20.13
N SER A 108 -0.21 12.28 -18.97
CA SER A 108 0.92 12.68 -18.13
C SER A 108 2.27 12.44 -18.81
N SER A 109 2.42 11.32 -19.51
CA SER A 109 3.65 11.01 -20.26
C SER A 109 3.85 11.99 -21.44
N ALA A 110 2.79 12.27 -22.21
CA ALA A 110 2.84 13.22 -23.31
C ALA A 110 3.20 14.64 -22.81
N PHE A 111 2.62 15.07 -21.68
CA PHE A 111 2.98 16.35 -21.06
C PHE A 111 4.49 16.41 -20.74
N VAL A 112 5.04 15.36 -20.13
CA VAL A 112 6.48 15.28 -19.82
C VAL A 112 7.33 15.28 -21.10
N MET A 113 6.94 14.51 -22.13
CA MET A 113 7.69 14.44 -23.41
C MET A 113 7.77 15.80 -24.09
N ARG A 114 6.69 16.57 -24.09
CA ARG A 114 6.64 17.94 -24.66
C ARG A 114 7.55 18.91 -23.93
N ARG A 115 7.85 18.71 -22.64
CA ARG A 115 8.86 19.49 -21.91
C ARG A 115 10.23 19.46 -22.61
N TRP A 116 10.52 18.36 -23.30
CA TRP A 116 11.76 18.11 -24.05
C TRP A 116 11.62 18.39 -25.56
N ASN A 117 10.60 19.19 -25.96
CA ASN A 117 10.28 19.52 -27.36
C ASN A 117 9.96 18.29 -28.25
N ILE A 118 9.54 17.19 -27.67
CA ILE A 118 9.05 16.04 -28.40
C ILE A 118 7.55 16.23 -28.62
N SER A 119 7.12 16.24 -29.88
CA SER A 119 5.68 16.24 -30.20
C SER A 119 5.05 14.95 -29.67
N ALA A 120 4.13 15.08 -28.74
CA ALA A 120 3.44 13.96 -28.12
C ALA A 120 1.98 14.32 -27.84
N ASP A 121 1.12 13.36 -28.16
CA ASP A 121 -0.32 13.38 -27.90
C ASP A 121 -0.69 12.34 -26.85
N GLY A 122 -1.63 12.69 -25.94
CA GLY A 122 -1.98 11.82 -24.81
C GLY A 122 -2.65 10.51 -25.22
N ASN A 123 -3.54 10.55 -26.23
CA ASN A 123 -4.21 9.35 -26.74
C ASN A 123 -3.20 8.42 -27.43
N SER A 124 -2.38 8.97 -28.33
CA SER A 124 -1.35 8.21 -29.02
C SER A 124 -0.31 7.59 -28.07
N ALA A 125 0.08 8.33 -27.02
CA ALA A 125 0.96 7.81 -25.99
C ALA A 125 0.31 6.67 -25.21
N TYR A 126 -0.95 6.81 -24.82
CA TYR A 126 -1.71 5.77 -24.14
C TYR A 126 -1.83 4.50 -24.99
N GLU A 127 -2.19 4.63 -26.27
CA GLU A 127 -2.35 3.46 -27.16
C GLU A 127 -1.04 2.62 -27.27
N LYS A 128 0.10 3.29 -27.33
CA LYS A 128 1.43 2.65 -27.42
C LYS A 128 1.97 2.14 -26.08
N MET A 129 1.28 2.45 -24.96
CA MET A 129 1.78 2.11 -23.63
C MET A 129 1.58 0.62 -23.32
N PRO A 130 2.61 -0.08 -22.83
CA PRO A 130 2.50 -1.48 -22.41
C PRO A 130 1.88 -1.59 -21.01
N ASN A 131 1.66 -2.82 -20.57
CA ASN A 131 1.24 -3.16 -19.22
C ASN A 131 -0.10 -2.52 -18.80
N LYS A 132 -1.07 -2.49 -19.71
CA LYS A 132 -2.45 -2.10 -19.43
C LYS A 132 -3.17 -3.21 -18.66
N MET A 133 -3.97 -2.82 -17.67
CA MET A 133 -4.92 -3.71 -16.98
C MET A 133 -6.16 -3.93 -17.84
N ARG A 134 -6.94 -4.96 -17.54
CA ARG A 134 -8.22 -5.25 -18.22
C ARG A 134 -9.18 -4.05 -18.22
N GLY A 135 -9.15 -3.20 -17.19
CA GLY A 135 -9.98 -1.98 -17.08
C GLY A 135 -9.38 -0.73 -17.73
N GLY A 136 -8.28 -0.84 -18.51
CA GLY A 136 -7.65 0.29 -19.18
C GLY A 136 -6.61 1.07 -18.36
N TYR A 137 -6.54 0.83 -17.05
CA TYR A 137 -5.47 1.44 -16.24
C TYR A 137 -4.10 0.89 -16.62
N VAL A 138 -3.06 1.71 -16.48
CA VAL A 138 -1.68 1.32 -16.77
C VAL A 138 -0.91 1.15 -15.45
N TYR A 139 -0.22 0.02 -15.31
CA TYR A 139 0.68 -0.17 -14.18
C TYR A 139 1.87 0.82 -14.24
N PRO A 140 2.49 1.19 -13.10
CA PRO A 140 3.68 2.04 -13.07
C PRO A 140 4.78 1.55 -14.03
N LYS A 141 4.99 0.25 -14.14
CA LYS A 141 5.90 -0.38 -15.10
C LYS A 141 5.61 0.01 -16.55
N GLY A 142 4.35 0.26 -16.89
CA GLY A 142 3.96 0.66 -18.24
C GLY A 142 4.47 2.05 -18.60
N ILE A 143 4.34 3.03 -17.69
CA ILE A 143 4.91 4.38 -17.86
C ILE A 143 6.43 4.29 -17.94
N PHE A 144 7.07 3.57 -17.01
CA PHE A 144 8.51 3.38 -17.00
C PHE A 144 9.02 2.84 -18.33
N ASN A 145 8.47 1.73 -18.82
CA ASN A 145 8.88 1.10 -20.06
C ASN A 145 8.61 1.98 -21.28
N PHE A 146 7.45 2.65 -21.32
CA PHE A 146 7.09 3.55 -22.42
C PHE A 146 8.07 4.71 -22.56
N LEU A 147 8.32 5.43 -21.46
CA LEU A 147 9.23 6.58 -21.48
C LEU A 147 10.68 6.14 -21.72
N SER A 148 11.14 5.04 -21.11
CA SER A 148 12.49 4.50 -21.35
C SER A 148 12.70 4.11 -22.81
N LYS A 149 11.70 3.48 -23.46
CA LYS A 149 11.73 3.14 -24.90
C LYS A 149 11.79 4.37 -25.80
N ASN A 150 11.27 5.51 -25.32
CA ASN A 150 11.34 6.79 -26.02
C ASN A 150 12.60 7.62 -25.70
N GLY A 151 13.65 6.98 -25.14
CA GLY A 151 14.96 7.59 -24.92
C GLY A 151 15.07 8.44 -23.66
N PHE A 152 14.14 8.27 -22.69
CA PHE A 152 14.23 8.98 -21.42
C PHE A 152 14.90 8.11 -20.35
N LYS A 153 15.68 8.77 -19.50
CA LYS A 153 16.17 8.20 -18.24
C LYS A 153 15.07 8.36 -17.19
N VAL A 154 14.45 7.26 -16.82
CA VAL A 154 13.29 7.22 -15.92
C VAL A 154 13.67 6.58 -14.61
N LYS A 155 13.25 7.16 -13.50
CA LYS A 155 13.30 6.53 -12.19
C LYS A 155 11.89 6.51 -11.61
N TYR A 156 11.49 5.37 -11.06
CA TYR A 156 10.28 5.27 -10.28
C TYR A 156 10.65 5.32 -8.81
N CYS A 157 10.19 6.37 -8.13
CA CYS A 157 10.64 6.70 -6.78
C CYS A 157 9.49 6.61 -5.78
N ARG A 158 9.81 6.21 -4.56
CA ARG A 158 8.99 6.40 -3.38
C ARG A 158 9.69 7.41 -2.47
N GLY A 159 8.97 8.43 -2.01
CA GLY A 159 9.59 9.47 -1.22
C GLY A 159 8.65 10.23 -0.31
N ASN A 160 9.15 11.33 0.24
CA ASN A 160 8.35 12.30 0.98
C ASN A 160 8.13 13.58 0.16
N LEU A 161 7.29 14.48 0.66
CA LEU A 161 6.95 15.71 -0.05
C LEU A 161 8.17 16.59 -0.38
N ASN A 162 9.19 16.62 0.50
CA ASN A 162 10.42 17.37 0.23
C ASN A 162 11.21 16.76 -0.92
N ALA A 163 11.24 15.42 -1.02
CA ALA A 163 11.87 14.73 -2.15
C ALA A 163 11.17 15.04 -3.46
N LEU A 164 9.82 15.01 -3.49
CA LEU A 164 9.03 15.40 -4.66
C LEU A 164 9.29 16.86 -5.05
N LYS A 165 9.27 17.78 -4.08
CA LYS A 165 9.60 19.21 -4.32
C LYS A 165 11.00 19.37 -4.90
N ASN A 166 11.98 18.64 -4.36
CA ASN A 166 13.36 18.69 -4.85
C ASN A 166 13.48 18.13 -6.27
N ALA A 167 12.72 17.11 -6.61
CA ALA A 167 12.68 16.57 -7.96
C ALA A 167 12.07 17.56 -8.96
N VAL A 168 10.96 18.22 -8.61
CA VAL A 168 10.37 19.28 -9.45
C VAL A 168 11.31 20.47 -9.60
N ALA A 169 12.05 20.84 -8.53
CA ALA A 169 12.99 21.95 -8.55
C ALA A 169 14.22 21.72 -9.43
N THR A 170 14.39 20.55 -10.05
CA THR A 170 15.35 20.33 -11.14
C THR A 170 14.93 20.97 -12.47
N GLY A 171 13.70 21.51 -12.54
CA GLY A 171 13.13 22.12 -13.73
C GLY A 171 12.37 21.14 -14.65
N ASN A 172 12.19 19.89 -14.21
CA ASN A 172 11.47 18.87 -14.95
C ASN A 172 10.20 18.45 -14.20
N PRO A 173 9.05 18.32 -14.89
CA PRO A 173 7.84 17.83 -14.25
C PRO A 173 8.04 16.36 -13.81
N VAL A 174 7.52 16.04 -12.63
CA VAL A 174 7.47 14.67 -12.15
C VAL A 174 6.05 14.11 -12.30
N ILE A 175 5.89 12.84 -12.61
CA ILE A 175 4.57 12.23 -12.70
C ILE A 175 4.29 11.58 -11.34
N ALA A 176 3.36 12.15 -10.58
CA ALA A 176 2.89 11.56 -9.32
C ALA A 176 1.70 10.62 -9.56
N MET A 177 1.62 9.54 -8.78
CA MET A 177 0.44 8.69 -8.73
C MET A 177 -0.38 9.08 -7.49
N ILE A 178 -1.57 9.63 -7.70
CA ILE A 178 -2.47 10.09 -6.63
C ILE A 178 -3.83 9.38 -6.72
N LYS A 179 -4.63 9.48 -5.69
CA LYS A 179 -6.07 9.16 -5.75
C LYS A 179 -6.80 10.34 -6.37
N ILE A 180 -7.85 10.07 -7.15
CA ILE A 180 -8.77 11.12 -7.65
C ILE A 180 -9.46 11.81 -6.46
N ARG A 181 -9.87 11.01 -5.47
CA ARG A 181 -10.51 11.45 -4.22
C ARG A 181 -9.99 10.64 -3.02
N PRO A 182 -9.94 11.23 -1.82
CA PRO A 182 -9.41 10.52 -0.64
C PRO A 182 -10.21 9.26 -0.25
N ASP A 183 -11.51 9.25 -0.53
CA ASP A 183 -12.46 8.19 -0.18
C ASP A 183 -12.56 7.07 -1.25
N LYS A 184 -11.88 7.23 -2.40
CA LYS A 184 -11.89 6.26 -3.50
C LYS A 184 -10.48 5.75 -3.80
N ASN A 185 -10.37 4.47 -4.12
CA ASN A 185 -9.11 3.86 -4.55
C ASN A 185 -8.89 3.98 -6.07
N TRP A 186 -9.41 5.02 -6.67
CA TRP A 186 -9.19 5.32 -8.09
C TRP A 186 -7.89 6.09 -8.24
N LEU A 187 -6.91 5.43 -8.84
CA LEU A 187 -5.58 5.98 -9.02
C LEU A 187 -5.50 6.81 -10.29
N HIS A 188 -4.71 7.87 -10.23
CA HIS A 188 -4.54 8.84 -11.29
C HIS A 188 -3.09 9.29 -11.37
N TYR A 189 -2.56 9.33 -12.57
CA TYR A 189 -1.24 9.91 -12.83
C TYR A 189 -1.38 11.37 -13.21
N VAL A 190 -0.61 12.22 -12.55
CA VAL A 190 -0.66 13.66 -12.78
C VAL A 190 0.74 14.27 -12.76
N PRO A 191 1.11 15.14 -13.75
CA PRO A 191 2.36 15.87 -13.70
C PRO A 191 2.33 16.95 -12.63
N VAL A 192 3.29 16.92 -11.72
CA VAL A 192 3.55 18.00 -10.76
C VAL A 192 4.55 18.95 -11.40
N VAL A 193 4.17 20.23 -11.51
CA VAL A 193 4.93 21.25 -12.24
C VAL A 193 5.48 22.35 -11.34
N GLY A 194 5.05 22.39 -10.08
CA GLY A 194 5.53 23.41 -9.15
C GLY A 194 4.94 23.28 -7.76
N TYR A 195 5.37 24.19 -6.91
CA TYR A 195 4.85 24.36 -5.55
C TYR A 195 5.19 25.75 -5.01
N GLU A 196 4.36 26.26 -4.13
CA GLU A 196 4.56 27.52 -3.40
C GLU A 196 3.94 27.39 -2.01
N GLY A 197 4.71 27.65 -0.97
CA GLY A 197 4.25 27.55 0.40
C GLY A 197 3.63 26.18 0.71
N GLN A 198 2.33 26.18 0.95
CA GLN A 198 1.53 24.99 1.25
C GLN A 198 0.72 24.48 0.04
N ASN A 199 1.04 24.90 -1.17
CA ASN A 199 0.35 24.48 -2.38
C ASN A 199 1.26 23.67 -3.30
N ILE A 200 0.67 22.67 -3.97
CA ILE A 200 1.27 21.87 -5.03
C ILE A 200 0.52 22.20 -6.33
N PHE A 201 1.25 22.44 -7.41
CA PHE A 201 0.71 22.80 -8.71
C PHE A 201 0.85 21.63 -9.67
N VAL A 202 -0.24 21.26 -10.31
CA VAL A 202 -0.28 20.11 -11.23
C VAL A 202 -0.91 20.49 -12.56
N ALA A 203 -0.45 19.81 -13.62
CA ALA A 203 -1.08 19.84 -14.93
C ALA A 203 -2.12 18.72 -15.00
N GLU A 204 -3.36 19.05 -14.64
CA GLU A 204 -4.46 18.09 -14.49
C GLU A 204 -5.11 17.79 -15.84
N SER A 205 -5.21 16.50 -16.17
CA SER A 205 -5.87 16.04 -17.39
C SER A 205 -7.35 15.69 -17.22
N LEU A 206 -7.86 15.64 -15.98
CA LEU A 206 -9.29 15.50 -15.69
C LEU A 206 -9.93 16.88 -15.55
N ALA A 207 -10.79 17.25 -16.49
CA ALA A 207 -11.40 18.58 -16.53
C ALA A 207 -12.16 18.92 -15.23
N GLU A 208 -12.85 17.94 -14.67
CA GLU A 208 -13.63 18.07 -13.43
C GLU A 208 -12.79 18.30 -12.17
N LEU A 209 -11.48 18.05 -12.23
CA LEU A 209 -10.56 18.31 -11.12
C LEU A 209 -9.77 19.63 -11.27
N SER A 210 -9.87 20.29 -12.42
CA SER A 210 -9.27 21.60 -12.63
C SER A 210 -9.96 22.64 -11.74
N ASN A 211 -9.18 23.48 -11.06
CA ASN A 211 -9.71 24.51 -10.15
C ASN A 211 -9.08 25.90 -10.34
N CYS A 212 -8.27 26.07 -11.37
CA CYS A 212 -7.71 27.36 -11.79
C CYS A 212 -7.35 27.30 -13.28
N ASN A 213 -7.04 28.44 -13.86
CA ASN A 213 -6.65 28.56 -15.27
C ASN A 213 -5.35 29.42 -15.37
N GLU A 214 -4.26 28.80 -14.91
CA GLU A 214 -2.94 29.41 -14.95
C GLU A 214 -2.15 28.97 -16.18
N PRO A 215 -1.21 29.76 -16.70
CA PRO A 215 -0.47 29.43 -17.92
C PRO A 215 0.32 28.09 -17.85
N HIS A 216 0.70 27.65 -16.66
CA HIS A 216 1.60 26.52 -16.47
C HIS A 216 0.99 25.35 -15.68
N TYR A 217 -0.17 25.57 -15.05
CA TYR A 217 -0.92 24.58 -14.31
C TYR A 217 -2.41 24.93 -14.27
N ASN A 218 -3.27 23.96 -14.08
CA ASN A 218 -4.73 24.16 -14.01
C ASN A 218 -5.35 23.58 -12.74
N ARG A 219 -4.52 23.05 -11.84
CA ARG A 219 -5.00 22.58 -10.52
C ARG A 219 -3.98 22.94 -9.45
N ARG A 220 -4.49 23.58 -8.37
CA ARG A 220 -3.78 23.90 -7.15
C ARG A 220 -4.30 23.01 -6.03
N ILE A 221 -3.43 22.26 -5.37
CA ILE A 221 -3.81 21.31 -4.32
C ILE A 221 -3.05 21.69 -3.03
N PRO A 222 -3.75 21.94 -1.90
CA PRO A 222 -3.10 22.14 -0.61
C PRO A 222 -2.21 20.94 -0.25
N ALA A 223 -1.01 21.17 0.26
CA ALA A 223 -0.03 20.12 0.55
C ALA A 223 -0.57 19.05 1.52
N LYS A 224 -1.43 19.43 2.48
CA LYS A 224 -2.10 18.50 3.38
C LYS A 224 -3.05 17.57 2.63
N GLU A 225 -3.80 18.10 1.67
CA GLU A 225 -4.69 17.34 0.80
C GLU A 225 -3.89 16.47 -0.18
N PHE A 226 -2.88 17.05 -0.83
CA PHE A 226 -2.00 16.32 -1.74
C PHE A 226 -1.39 15.09 -1.06
N LYS A 227 -0.90 15.21 0.18
CA LYS A 227 -0.38 14.07 0.95
C LYS A 227 -1.43 12.96 1.15
N LYS A 228 -2.70 13.32 1.39
CA LYS A 228 -3.79 12.33 1.52
C LYS A 228 -4.06 11.62 0.21
N LEU A 229 -4.12 12.36 -0.91
CA LEU A 229 -4.32 11.82 -2.24
C LEU A 229 -3.12 10.97 -2.68
N TRP A 230 -1.91 11.36 -2.32
CA TRP A 230 -0.67 10.70 -2.70
C TRP A 230 -0.39 9.42 -1.90
N ASN A 231 -1.06 9.22 -0.79
CA ASN A 231 -1.02 7.94 -0.06
C ASN A 231 -1.89 6.89 -0.78
N THR A 232 -1.34 6.29 -1.81
CA THR A 232 -1.99 5.34 -2.71
C THR A 232 -1.76 3.89 -2.31
N ALA A 233 -1.18 3.62 -1.12
CA ALA A 233 -1.00 2.26 -0.64
C ALA A 233 -2.32 1.49 -0.59
N MET A 234 -2.27 0.25 -1.07
CA MET A 234 -3.37 -0.72 -1.01
C MET A 234 -2.85 -2.03 -0.43
N PRO A 235 -3.71 -2.89 0.16
CA PRO A 235 -3.27 -4.15 0.75
C PRO A 235 -2.46 -5.05 -0.19
N LYS A 236 -2.77 -5.04 -1.50
CA LYS A 236 -2.03 -5.79 -2.53
C LYS A 236 -0.83 -5.05 -3.10
N MET A 237 -0.67 -3.75 -2.82
CA MET A 237 0.38 -2.88 -3.36
C MET A 237 0.85 -1.87 -2.31
N PRO A 238 1.46 -2.33 -1.20
CA PRO A 238 1.79 -1.47 -0.06
C PRO A 238 2.92 -0.47 -0.36
N LEU A 239 3.74 -0.75 -1.38
CA LEU A 239 4.87 0.12 -1.75
C LEU A 239 4.47 1.31 -2.63
N TYR A 240 3.23 1.37 -3.13
CA TYR A 240 2.79 2.46 -4.02
C TYR A 240 2.51 3.79 -3.31
N ALA A 241 2.52 3.83 -1.98
CA ALA A 241 2.37 5.08 -1.25
C ALA A 241 3.48 6.07 -1.60
N ASN A 242 3.08 7.31 -1.89
CA ASN A 242 3.99 8.43 -2.11
C ASN A 242 4.99 8.18 -3.26
N THR A 243 4.50 7.63 -4.37
CA THR A 243 5.34 7.32 -5.53
C THR A 243 5.23 8.37 -6.62
N PHE A 244 6.33 8.53 -7.36
CA PHE A 244 6.44 9.45 -8.48
C PHE A 244 7.55 9.02 -9.45
N PHE A 245 7.45 9.46 -10.69
CA PHE A 245 8.49 9.29 -11.70
C PHE A 245 9.30 10.57 -11.86
N THR A 246 10.63 10.48 -11.84
CA THR A 246 11.50 11.50 -12.41
C THR A 246 11.85 11.09 -13.83
N VAL A 247 11.87 12.07 -14.73
CA VAL A 247 12.09 11.84 -16.16
C VAL A 247 13.12 12.85 -16.64
N GLU A 248 14.23 12.37 -17.15
CA GLU A 248 15.34 13.14 -17.70
C GLU A 248 15.65 12.64 -19.12
N ARG A 249 16.28 13.48 -19.91
CA ARG A 249 16.71 13.10 -21.27
C ARG A 249 18.23 13.17 -21.39
#